data_d28f77869214d8805c3906e2c3d6c618
#
_entry.id   d28f77869214d8805c3906e2c3d6c618
#
_cell.length_a   1.000
_cell.length_b   1.000
_cell.length_c   1.000
_cell.angle_alpha   90.00
_cell.angle_beta   90.00
_cell.angle_gamma   90.00
#
_symmetry.space_group_name_H-M   'P 1'
#
loop_
_entity.id
_entity.type
_entity.pdbx_description
1 polymer ?
#
loop_
_entity_poly.entity_id
_entity_poly.type
_entity_poly.pdbx_seq_one_letter_code
_entity_poly.pdbx_strand_id
1 'polypeptide(L)'
;MIDVLLVLNLGIIGYRNHAAKLISYIEERSDCKINFIYHPTKQLEDKRFTNNFSDLYSCDAVVISSPNHTHFEYIKKLTKNYNGYIFCEKPPVTNYNELEKLNNLPSNQKQRIFFDFVFRFSNLNDLIKKEICSEELGQIIHVDIFSSKGLAFKKEYAGSWRADGKNNLHNILDAYTIHYVDLINLHLGKID
;
A
#
# COMPACT_ATOMS: atom_id res chain seq x y z
N MET A 1 16.90 7.01 32.04
CA MET A 1 15.59 7.36 31.44
C MET A 1 15.09 6.10 30.77
N ILE A 2 13.95 5.60 31.21
CA ILE A 2 13.29 4.47 30.51
C ILE A 2 12.65 5.11 29.29
N ASP A 3 13.19 4.81 28.09
CA ASP A 3 12.50 5.15 26.84
C ASP A 3 11.16 4.41 26.86
N VAL A 4 10.10 5.15 27.12
CA VAL A 4 8.74 4.65 26.93
C VAL A 4 8.59 4.48 25.42
N LEU A 5 8.79 3.26 24.93
CA LEU A 5 8.49 2.91 23.55
C LEU A 5 7.03 3.29 23.28
N LEU A 6 6.85 4.32 22.46
CA LEU A 6 5.51 4.75 22.06
C LEU A 6 4.90 3.65 21.18
N VAL A 7 3.92 2.94 21.72
CA VAL A 7 3.20 1.89 20.97
C VAL A 7 2.18 2.54 20.05
N LEU A 8 2.37 2.43 18.72
CA LEU A 8 1.44 2.96 17.73
C LEU A 8 0.13 2.14 17.68
N ASN A 9 -0.99 2.82 17.82
CA ASN A 9 -2.32 2.23 17.69
C ASN A 9 -2.75 2.26 16.22
N LEU A 10 -3.02 1.10 15.65
CA LEU A 10 -3.31 0.93 14.23
C LEU A 10 -4.77 0.55 13.98
N GLY A 11 -5.35 1.15 12.95
CA GLY A 11 -6.59 0.70 12.33
C GLY A 11 -6.30 0.05 10.98
N ILE A 12 -6.97 -1.07 10.68
CA ILE A 12 -6.81 -1.78 9.40
C ILE A 12 -8.11 -1.71 8.62
N ILE A 13 -8.06 -1.32 7.36
CA ILE A 13 -9.18 -1.42 6.43
C ILE A 13 -8.96 -2.60 5.50
N GLY A 14 -9.77 -3.64 5.66
CA GLY A 14 -9.64 -4.91 4.94
C GLY A 14 -9.24 -6.07 5.85
N TYR A 15 -9.54 -7.30 5.40
CA TYR A 15 -9.27 -8.51 6.20
C TYR A 15 -8.93 -9.74 5.35
N ARG A 16 -8.85 -9.62 4.03
CA ARG A 16 -8.57 -10.78 3.17
C ARG A 16 -7.06 -10.98 2.97
N ASN A 17 -6.67 -12.21 2.66
CA ASN A 17 -5.34 -12.64 2.22
C ASN A 17 -4.16 -11.73 2.60
N HIS A 18 -4.01 -10.59 1.93
CA HIS A 18 -2.89 -9.67 2.16
C HIS A 18 -3.04 -8.94 3.49
N ALA A 19 -4.22 -8.42 3.81
CA ALA A 19 -4.48 -7.78 5.10
C ALA A 19 -4.25 -8.75 6.27
N ALA A 20 -4.65 -10.02 6.14
CA ALA A 20 -4.40 -11.03 7.16
C ALA A 20 -2.90 -11.27 7.40
N LYS A 21 -2.09 -11.27 6.34
CA LYS A 21 -0.62 -11.35 6.47
C LYS A 21 -0.03 -10.11 7.14
N LEU A 22 -0.48 -8.92 6.77
CA LEU A 22 -0.03 -7.69 7.42
C LEU A 22 -0.38 -7.69 8.91
N ILE A 23 -1.59 -8.13 9.25
CA ILE A 23 -2.04 -8.28 10.63
C ILE A 23 -1.09 -9.20 11.39
N SER A 24 -0.77 -10.39 10.86
CA SER A 24 0.14 -11.32 11.54
C SER A 24 1.54 -10.74 11.77
N TYR A 25 2.10 -10.02 10.79
CA TYR A 25 3.40 -9.38 10.95
C TYR A 25 3.38 -8.21 11.96
N ILE A 26 2.29 -7.46 12.00
CA ILE A 26 2.12 -6.39 12.98
C ILE A 26 2.01 -6.96 14.39
N GLU A 27 1.32 -8.09 14.57
CA GLU A 27 1.16 -8.77 15.86
C GLU A 27 2.47 -9.32 16.43
N GLU A 28 3.46 -9.58 15.60
CA GLU A 28 4.82 -9.97 16.03
C GLU A 28 5.66 -8.80 16.56
N ARG A 29 5.19 -7.56 16.39
CA ARG A 29 5.91 -6.34 16.79
C ARG A 29 5.46 -5.86 18.16
N SER A 30 6.41 -5.30 18.93
CA SER A 30 6.15 -4.70 20.26
C SER A 30 5.86 -3.20 20.21
N ASP A 31 6.18 -2.53 19.08
CA ASP A 31 6.05 -1.09 18.91
C ASP A 31 4.74 -0.63 18.22
N CYS A 32 3.86 -1.58 17.89
CA CYS A 32 2.53 -1.28 17.35
C CYS A 32 1.49 -2.29 17.83
N LYS A 33 0.23 -1.84 17.82
CA LYS A 33 -0.94 -2.62 18.24
C LYS A 33 -2.10 -2.33 17.32
N ILE A 34 -2.79 -3.37 16.87
CA ILE A 34 -4.02 -3.23 16.08
C ILE A 34 -5.20 -3.07 17.04
N ASN A 35 -5.83 -1.89 17.00
CA ASN A 35 -7.02 -1.59 17.79
C ASN A 35 -8.30 -1.92 17.06
N PHE A 36 -8.35 -1.64 15.73
CA PHE A 36 -9.54 -1.85 14.93
C PHE A 36 -9.23 -2.51 13.59
N ILE A 37 -10.10 -3.42 13.17
CA ILE A 37 -10.13 -4.00 11.83
C ILE A 37 -11.48 -3.66 11.23
N TYR A 38 -11.49 -2.74 10.27
CA TYR A 38 -12.72 -2.27 9.64
C TYR A 38 -13.09 -3.07 8.40
N HIS A 39 -14.37 -3.45 8.33
CA HIS A 39 -14.99 -3.95 7.09
C HIS A 39 -16.43 -3.44 6.98
N PRO A 40 -16.89 -2.91 5.83
CA PRO A 40 -18.18 -2.25 5.73
C PRO A 40 -19.40 -3.17 5.94
N THR A 41 -19.27 -4.45 5.64
CA THR A 41 -20.42 -5.38 5.58
C THR A 41 -20.23 -6.72 6.26
N LYS A 42 -19.00 -7.08 6.67
CA LYS A 42 -18.75 -8.35 7.35
C LYS A 42 -18.68 -8.15 8.85
N GLN A 43 -19.16 -9.11 9.58
CA GLN A 43 -18.82 -9.34 10.98
C GLN A 43 -17.89 -10.54 11.08
N LEU A 44 -16.84 -10.43 11.85
CA LEU A 44 -15.91 -11.51 12.17
C LEU A 44 -15.85 -11.69 13.68
N GLU A 45 -15.47 -12.87 14.14
CA GLU A 45 -15.34 -13.20 15.56
C GLU A 45 -14.08 -12.60 16.24
N ASP A 46 -13.50 -11.56 15.65
CA ASP A 46 -12.36 -10.83 16.21
C ASP A 46 -12.86 -9.62 17.01
N LYS A 47 -12.46 -9.48 18.28
CA LYS A 47 -12.87 -8.38 19.17
C LYS A 47 -12.49 -6.99 18.66
N ARG A 48 -11.52 -6.89 17.74
CA ARG A 48 -11.06 -5.65 17.11
C ARG A 48 -11.92 -5.26 15.92
N PHE A 49 -12.85 -6.11 15.55
CA PHE A 49 -13.63 -5.93 14.35
C PHE A 49 -14.68 -4.83 14.53
N THR A 50 -14.77 -3.94 13.56
CA THR A 50 -15.78 -2.90 13.53
C THR A 50 -16.33 -2.66 12.12
N ASN A 51 -17.59 -2.30 12.02
CA ASN A 51 -18.21 -1.75 10.82
C ASN A 51 -18.52 -0.24 10.96
N ASN A 52 -18.14 0.34 12.10
CA ASN A 52 -18.19 1.78 12.31
C ASN A 52 -16.86 2.42 11.88
N PHE A 53 -16.87 3.14 10.77
CA PHE A 53 -15.67 3.77 10.20
C PHE A 53 -15.03 4.80 11.14
N SER A 54 -15.81 5.48 11.98
CA SER A 54 -15.31 6.52 12.87
C SER A 54 -14.41 5.98 13.99
N ASP A 55 -14.45 4.69 14.30
CA ASP A 55 -13.55 4.07 15.28
C ASP A 55 -12.08 4.19 14.85
N LEU A 56 -11.83 4.20 13.53
CA LEU A 56 -10.49 4.38 12.97
C LEU A 56 -9.87 5.76 13.28
N TYR A 57 -10.69 6.77 13.57
CA TYR A 57 -10.19 8.12 13.85
C TYR A 57 -9.45 8.23 15.18
N SER A 58 -9.60 7.24 16.07
CA SER A 58 -8.87 7.16 17.34
C SER A 58 -7.49 6.50 17.21
N CYS A 59 -7.13 5.99 16.04
CA CYS A 59 -5.83 5.37 15.78
C CYS A 59 -4.76 6.40 15.42
N ASP A 60 -3.49 6.07 15.69
CA ASP A 60 -2.34 6.88 15.27
C ASP A 60 -2.08 6.74 13.76
N ALA A 61 -2.32 5.55 13.21
CA ALA A 61 -2.24 5.28 11.79
C ALA A 61 -3.34 4.32 11.31
N VAL A 62 -3.75 4.48 10.05
CA VAL A 62 -4.70 3.60 9.37
C VAL A 62 -4.06 2.97 8.15
N VAL A 63 -4.09 1.64 8.07
CA VAL A 63 -3.60 0.86 6.95
C VAL A 63 -4.76 0.47 6.04
N ILE A 64 -4.70 0.88 4.78
CA ILE A 64 -5.69 0.52 3.75
C ILE A 64 -5.14 -0.67 2.97
N SER A 65 -5.74 -1.85 3.17
CA SER A 65 -5.43 -3.11 2.48
C SER A 65 -6.70 -3.79 1.95
N SER A 66 -7.56 -2.98 1.36
CA SER A 66 -8.81 -3.35 0.71
C SER A 66 -8.60 -3.63 -0.80
N PRO A 67 -9.61 -3.97 -1.59
CA PRO A 67 -9.47 -4.06 -3.05
C PRO A 67 -9.07 -2.72 -3.69
N ASN A 68 -8.22 -2.75 -4.73
CA ASN A 68 -7.60 -1.58 -5.37
C ASN A 68 -8.59 -0.44 -5.68
N HIS A 69 -9.75 -0.76 -6.26
CA HIS A 69 -10.77 0.22 -6.64
C HIS A 69 -11.44 0.96 -5.46
N THR A 70 -11.13 0.56 -4.22
CA THR A 70 -11.65 1.20 -3.01
C THR A 70 -10.61 2.07 -2.30
N HIS A 71 -9.34 2.00 -2.69
CA HIS A 71 -8.24 2.69 -2.00
C HIS A 71 -8.46 4.19 -1.95
N PHE A 72 -8.72 4.80 -3.12
CA PHE A 72 -8.91 6.25 -3.21
C PHE A 72 -10.10 6.75 -2.39
N GLU A 73 -11.21 6.04 -2.39
CA GLU A 73 -12.38 6.42 -1.60
C GLU A 73 -12.10 6.38 -0.09
N TYR A 74 -11.31 5.41 0.39
CA TYR A 74 -10.88 5.38 1.79
C TYR A 74 -9.88 6.49 2.12
N ILE A 75 -8.91 6.77 1.24
CA ILE A 75 -8.01 7.93 1.40
C ILE A 75 -8.83 9.21 1.53
N LYS A 76 -9.73 9.46 0.59
CA LYS A 76 -10.61 10.64 0.56
C LYS A 76 -11.49 10.74 1.80
N LYS A 77 -12.01 9.62 2.31
CA LYS A 77 -12.83 9.59 3.51
C LYS A 77 -12.01 9.90 4.76
N LEU A 78 -10.81 9.34 4.87
CA LEU A 78 -9.90 9.62 5.98
C LEU A 78 -9.43 11.06 5.97
N THR A 79 -8.97 11.59 4.84
CA THR A 79 -8.41 12.96 4.77
C THR A 79 -9.37 14.06 5.17
N LYS A 80 -10.68 13.80 5.20
CA LYS A 80 -11.68 14.77 5.65
C LYS A 80 -11.69 15.00 7.16
N ASN A 81 -11.54 13.94 7.95
CA ASN A 81 -11.82 13.98 9.40
C ASN A 81 -10.74 13.32 10.25
N TYR A 82 -9.67 12.81 9.65
CA TYR A 82 -8.61 12.09 10.33
C TYR A 82 -7.27 12.82 10.17
N ASN A 83 -6.56 12.98 11.29
CA ASN A 83 -5.27 13.68 11.34
C ASN A 83 -4.06 12.76 11.52
N GLY A 84 -4.26 11.47 11.72
CA GLY A 84 -3.19 10.47 11.82
C GLY A 84 -2.59 10.11 10.45
N TYR A 85 -1.68 9.16 10.47
CA TYR A 85 -1.01 8.66 9.27
C TYR A 85 -1.87 7.67 8.50
N ILE A 86 -1.78 7.71 7.19
CA ILE A 86 -2.47 6.79 6.27
C ILE A 86 -1.41 6.01 5.50
N PHE A 87 -1.41 4.70 5.63
CA PHE A 87 -0.61 3.80 4.83
C PHE A 87 -1.52 3.03 3.89
N CYS A 88 -1.31 3.16 2.59
CA CYS A 88 -2.19 2.56 1.59
C CYS A 88 -1.43 1.58 0.71
N GLU A 89 -2.00 0.39 0.52
CA GLU A 89 -1.57 -0.56 -0.48
C GLU A 89 -1.61 0.07 -1.89
N LYS A 90 -0.69 -0.41 -2.71
CA LYS A 90 -0.65 -0.02 -4.12
C LYS A 90 -1.70 -0.80 -4.95
N PRO A 91 -2.18 -0.26 -6.07
CA PRO A 91 -2.08 1.14 -6.46
C PRO A 91 -3.03 2.00 -5.63
N PRO A 92 -2.66 3.24 -5.29
CA PRO A 92 -3.54 4.12 -4.50
C PRO A 92 -4.78 4.59 -5.25
N VAL A 93 -4.72 4.57 -6.57
CA VAL A 93 -5.76 5.01 -7.49
C VAL A 93 -5.86 4.03 -8.66
N THR A 94 -7.00 4.00 -9.34
CA THR A 94 -7.25 3.11 -10.48
C THR A 94 -7.54 3.85 -11.79
N ASN A 95 -7.57 5.18 -11.77
CA ASN A 95 -7.78 6.00 -12.96
C ASN A 95 -7.18 7.40 -12.79
N TYR A 96 -7.05 8.10 -13.93
CA TYR A 96 -6.41 9.42 -13.99
C TYR A 96 -7.15 10.49 -13.16
N ASN A 97 -8.47 10.47 -13.14
CA ASN A 97 -9.27 11.43 -12.37
C ASN A 97 -9.04 11.30 -10.86
N GLU A 98 -8.88 10.06 -10.35
CA GLU A 98 -8.51 9.83 -8.95
C GLU A 98 -7.07 10.30 -8.68
N LEU A 99 -6.14 10.09 -9.64
CA LEU A 99 -4.76 10.56 -9.54
C LEU A 99 -4.69 12.08 -9.43
N GLU A 100 -5.41 12.81 -10.27
CA GLU A 100 -5.49 14.27 -10.19
C GLU A 100 -6.02 14.74 -8.84
N LYS A 101 -7.10 14.12 -8.34
CA LYS A 101 -7.65 14.46 -7.03
C LYS A 101 -6.68 14.17 -5.90
N LEU A 102 -5.95 13.06 -5.96
CA LEU A 102 -4.92 12.72 -4.97
C LEU A 102 -3.77 13.74 -5.00
N ASN A 103 -3.31 14.12 -6.19
CA ASN A 103 -2.26 15.12 -6.38
C ASN A 103 -2.66 16.52 -5.92
N ASN A 104 -3.94 16.85 -6.01
CA ASN A 104 -4.51 18.14 -5.59
C ASN A 104 -4.87 18.19 -4.09
N LEU A 105 -4.62 17.15 -3.32
CA LEU A 105 -4.76 17.23 -1.87
C LEU A 105 -3.81 18.30 -1.28
N PRO A 106 -4.23 19.00 -0.22
CA PRO A 106 -3.36 19.92 0.51
C PRO A 106 -2.05 19.25 0.95
N SER A 107 -0.94 19.98 0.96
CA SER A 107 0.38 19.44 1.29
C SER A 107 0.44 18.80 2.67
N ASN A 108 -0.23 19.38 3.67
CA ASN A 108 -0.32 18.82 5.02
C ASN A 108 -1.08 17.48 5.08
N GLN A 109 -1.97 17.20 4.15
CA GLN A 109 -2.62 15.89 4.02
C GLN A 109 -1.70 14.90 3.29
N LYS A 110 -1.09 15.32 2.17
CA LYS A 110 -0.17 14.46 1.40
C LYS A 110 1.00 13.93 2.22
N GLN A 111 1.57 14.76 3.09
CA GLN A 111 2.71 14.40 3.96
C GLN A 111 2.39 13.29 4.96
N ARG A 112 1.12 12.96 5.17
CA ARG A 112 0.67 11.90 6.08
C ARG A 112 0.21 10.63 5.36
N ILE A 113 0.31 10.60 4.03
CA ILE A 113 -0.11 9.46 3.21
C ILE A 113 1.12 8.76 2.65
N PHE A 114 1.26 7.48 2.93
CA PHE A 114 2.33 6.62 2.47
C PHE A 114 1.77 5.48 1.63
N PHE A 115 2.52 5.06 0.62
CA PHE A 115 2.11 4.00 -0.28
C PHE A 115 3.06 2.80 -0.19
N ASP A 116 2.51 1.59 -0.25
CA ASP A 116 3.28 0.35 -0.13
C ASP A 116 4.01 0.00 -1.44
N PHE A 117 5.11 0.68 -1.69
CA PHE A 117 6.09 0.27 -2.70
C PHE A 117 7.15 -0.62 -2.04
N VAL A 118 6.73 -1.82 -1.66
CA VAL A 118 7.53 -2.77 -0.86
C VAL A 118 8.92 -3.07 -1.45
N PHE A 119 9.11 -2.96 -2.76
CA PHE A 119 10.41 -3.19 -3.40
C PHE A 119 11.45 -2.15 -3.01
N ARG A 120 11.05 -0.96 -2.56
CA ARG A 120 11.97 0.04 -2.01
C ARG A 120 12.71 -0.43 -0.75
N PHE A 121 12.18 -1.43 -0.06
CA PHE A 121 12.72 -2.00 1.19
C PHE A 121 13.35 -3.38 0.96
N SER A 122 13.60 -3.77 -0.29
CA SER A 122 14.18 -5.05 -0.64
C SER A 122 15.71 -4.97 -0.78
N ASN A 123 16.39 -6.08 -0.54
CA ASN A 123 17.83 -6.21 -0.80
C ASN A 123 18.18 -5.92 -2.28
N LEU A 124 17.24 -6.14 -3.20
CA LEU A 124 17.40 -5.77 -4.61
C LEU A 124 17.53 -4.26 -4.77
N ASN A 125 16.71 -3.49 -4.08
CA ASN A 125 16.80 -2.02 -4.09
C ASN A 125 18.16 -1.54 -3.58
N ASP A 126 18.63 -2.13 -2.48
CA ASP A 126 19.93 -1.76 -1.89
C ASP A 126 21.09 -2.10 -2.84
N LEU A 127 21.02 -3.25 -3.54
CA LEU A 127 22.00 -3.64 -4.54
C LEU A 127 21.99 -2.66 -5.72
N ILE A 128 20.84 -2.36 -6.31
CA ILE A 128 20.68 -1.40 -7.41
C ILE A 128 21.28 -0.04 -7.02
N LYS A 129 20.92 0.46 -5.85
CA LYS A 129 21.44 1.72 -5.33
C LYS A 129 22.96 1.71 -5.22
N LYS A 130 23.53 0.64 -4.67
CA LYS A 130 24.99 0.47 -4.52
C LYS A 130 25.69 0.51 -5.88
N GLU A 131 25.21 -0.26 -6.85
CA GLU A 131 25.82 -0.35 -8.19
C GLU A 131 25.73 0.98 -8.95
N ILE A 132 24.59 1.67 -8.90
CA ILE A 132 24.45 2.99 -9.55
C ILE A 132 25.33 4.04 -8.88
N CYS A 133 25.43 4.05 -7.53
CA CYS A 133 26.24 5.01 -6.81
C CYS A 133 27.76 4.73 -6.90
N SER A 134 28.18 3.53 -7.29
CA SER A 134 29.60 3.20 -7.46
C SER A 134 30.26 3.90 -8.65
N GLU A 135 29.45 4.40 -9.61
CA GLU A 135 29.88 4.97 -10.89
C GLU A 135 30.68 4.01 -11.78
N GLU A 136 30.88 2.75 -11.35
CA GLU A 136 31.63 1.74 -12.12
C GLU A 136 30.95 1.37 -13.44
N LEU A 137 29.61 1.46 -13.48
CA LEU A 137 28.82 1.18 -14.67
C LEU A 137 28.75 2.38 -15.64
N GLY A 138 29.22 3.55 -15.24
CA GLY A 138 29.07 4.80 -15.99
C GLY A 138 27.60 5.21 -16.15
N GLN A 139 27.31 5.89 -17.24
CA GLN A 139 25.92 6.34 -17.52
C GLN A 139 25.02 5.18 -17.88
N ILE A 140 23.88 5.05 -17.20
CA ILE A 140 22.84 4.07 -17.56
C ILE A 140 22.14 4.54 -18.84
N ILE A 141 22.22 3.74 -19.90
CA ILE A 141 21.65 4.03 -21.22
C ILE A 141 20.42 3.18 -21.54
N HIS A 142 20.24 2.08 -20.86
CA HIS A 142 19.13 1.16 -21.10
C HIS A 142 18.84 0.32 -19.84
N VAL A 143 17.56 0.00 -19.61
CA VAL A 143 17.09 -0.89 -18.55
C VAL A 143 16.08 -1.86 -19.10
N ASP A 144 16.37 -3.15 -18.97
CA ASP A 144 15.42 -4.24 -19.22
C ASP A 144 14.99 -4.88 -17.89
N ILE A 145 13.69 -5.01 -17.69
CA ILE A 145 13.14 -5.73 -16.55
C ILE A 145 12.36 -6.95 -17.06
N PHE A 146 12.87 -8.12 -16.76
CA PHE A 146 12.19 -9.38 -17.03
C PHE A 146 11.68 -10.00 -15.74
N SER A 147 10.36 -10.19 -15.64
CA SER A 147 9.73 -10.81 -14.48
C SER A 147 8.54 -11.66 -14.89
N SER A 148 8.42 -12.84 -14.30
CA SER A 148 7.30 -13.74 -14.53
C SER A 148 6.74 -14.30 -13.22
N LYS A 149 5.42 -14.42 -13.14
CA LYS A 149 4.71 -15.08 -12.02
C LYS A 149 3.55 -15.90 -12.57
N GLY A 150 3.46 -17.16 -12.12
CA GLY A 150 2.39 -18.09 -12.51
C GLY A 150 1.05 -17.83 -11.80
N LEU A 151 0.85 -16.69 -11.15
CA LEU A 151 -0.34 -16.43 -10.32
C LEU A 151 -1.64 -16.46 -11.12
N ALA A 152 -1.63 -15.96 -12.37
CA ALA A 152 -2.80 -15.92 -13.24
C ALA A 152 -3.30 -17.31 -13.67
N PHE A 153 -2.47 -18.34 -13.58
CA PHE A 153 -2.84 -19.72 -13.90
C PHE A 153 -3.51 -20.48 -12.73
N LYS A 154 -3.57 -19.87 -11.54
CA LYS A 154 -4.27 -20.46 -10.41
C LYS A 154 -5.78 -20.32 -10.57
N LYS A 155 -6.53 -21.42 -10.33
CA LYS A 155 -8.01 -21.41 -10.43
C LYS A 155 -8.67 -20.35 -9.56
N GLU A 156 -8.12 -20.09 -8.37
CA GLU A 156 -8.61 -19.10 -7.43
C GLU A 156 -8.48 -17.67 -7.96
N TYR A 157 -7.58 -17.44 -8.93
CA TYR A 157 -7.43 -16.13 -9.56
C TYR A 157 -8.62 -15.81 -10.45
N ALA A 158 -9.11 -16.75 -11.23
CA ALA A 158 -10.22 -16.55 -12.18
C ALA A 158 -11.52 -16.10 -11.48
N GLY A 159 -11.77 -16.55 -10.24
CA GLY A 159 -12.92 -16.14 -9.42
C GLY A 159 -12.67 -14.93 -8.52
N SER A 160 -11.50 -14.32 -8.57
CA SER A 160 -11.14 -13.19 -7.72
C SER A 160 -11.46 -11.84 -8.36
N TRP A 161 -11.58 -10.79 -7.54
CA TRP A 161 -11.71 -9.41 -8.02
C TRP A 161 -10.56 -8.97 -8.95
N ARG A 162 -9.42 -9.64 -8.87
CA ARG A 162 -8.25 -9.37 -9.73
C ARG A 162 -8.48 -9.75 -11.19
N ALA A 163 -9.38 -10.71 -11.46
CA ALA A 163 -9.76 -11.10 -12.81
C ALA A 163 -10.97 -10.28 -13.34
N ASP A 164 -11.57 -9.43 -12.51
CA ASP A 164 -12.68 -8.58 -12.91
C ASP A 164 -12.17 -7.36 -13.70
N GLY A 165 -12.32 -7.42 -15.02
CA GLY A 165 -11.89 -6.36 -15.92
C GLY A 165 -12.61 -5.03 -15.76
N LYS A 166 -13.75 -4.97 -15.03
CA LYS A 166 -14.44 -3.70 -14.73
C LYS A 166 -13.78 -2.92 -13.60
N ASN A 167 -13.29 -3.65 -12.60
CA ASN A 167 -12.72 -3.06 -11.39
C ASN A 167 -11.19 -3.13 -11.34
N ASN A 168 -10.57 -3.78 -12.32
CA ASN A 168 -9.12 -3.99 -12.38
C ASN A 168 -8.65 -4.00 -13.84
N LEU A 169 -8.89 -2.89 -14.55
CA LEU A 169 -8.62 -2.75 -16.00
C LEU A 169 -7.17 -3.03 -16.38
N HIS A 170 -6.23 -2.65 -15.54
CA HIS A 170 -4.80 -2.76 -15.82
C HIS A 170 -4.16 -4.03 -15.25
N ASN A 171 -4.93 -4.81 -14.49
CA ASN A 171 -4.60 -6.15 -14.00
C ASN A 171 -3.13 -6.32 -13.55
N ILE A 172 -2.28 -6.95 -14.37
CA ILE A 172 -0.89 -7.25 -14.04
C ILE A 172 -0.03 -5.97 -13.89
N LEU A 173 -0.34 -4.91 -14.62
CA LEU A 173 0.37 -3.63 -14.52
C LEU A 173 0.18 -3.03 -13.13
N ASP A 174 -1.05 -2.94 -12.64
CA ASP A 174 -1.35 -2.41 -11.31
C ASP A 174 -0.89 -3.35 -10.20
N ALA A 175 -0.93 -4.67 -10.45
CA ALA A 175 -0.61 -5.64 -9.43
C ALA A 175 0.88 -5.86 -9.26
N TYR A 176 1.68 -5.69 -10.31
CA TYR A 176 3.06 -6.14 -10.31
C TYR A 176 4.05 -5.16 -10.95
N THR A 177 3.80 -4.71 -12.17
CA THR A 177 4.71 -3.84 -12.93
C THR A 177 4.95 -2.51 -12.23
N ILE A 178 3.96 -2.01 -11.51
CA ILE A 178 4.05 -0.74 -10.76
C ILE A 178 5.25 -0.68 -9.81
N HIS A 179 5.65 -1.79 -9.20
CA HIS A 179 6.82 -1.84 -8.32
C HIS A 179 8.14 -1.60 -9.06
N TYR A 180 8.25 -2.10 -10.29
CA TYR A 180 9.45 -1.91 -11.11
C TYR A 180 9.51 -0.50 -11.69
N VAL A 181 8.37 0.03 -12.13
CA VAL A 181 8.26 1.43 -12.56
C VAL A 181 8.66 2.37 -11.41
N ASP A 182 8.22 2.07 -10.21
CA ASP A 182 8.59 2.82 -9.01
C ASP A 182 10.09 2.78 -8.74
N LEU A 183 10.76 1.62 -8.86
CA LEU A 183 12.21 1.52 -8.70
C LEU A 183 12.97 2.28 -9.79
N ILE A 184 12.52 2.24 -11.05
CA ILE A 184 13.12 3.04 -12.13
C ILE A 184 13.03 4.52 -11.78
N ASN A 185 11.85 5.01 -11.42
CA ASN A 185 11.67 6.41 -11.03
C ASN A 185 12.54 6.80 -9.81
N LEU A 186 12.70 5.89 -8.86
CA LEU A 186 13.48 6.14 -7.65
C LEU A 186 14.97 6.32 -7.95
N HIS A 187 15.53 5.52 -8.86
CA HIS A 187 16.96 5.47 -9.11
C HIS A 187 17.41 6.28 -10.33
N LEU A 188 16.58 6.38 -11.35
CA LEU A 188 16.94 7.01 -12.62
C LEU A 188 16.19 8.31 -12.89
N GLY A 189 15.29 8.69 -12.00
CA GLY A 189 14.49 9.91 -12.15
C GLY A 189 13.15 9.66 -12.83
N LYS A 190 12.42 10.75 -13.01
CA LYS A 190 11.07 10.72 -13.56
C LYS A 190 11.07 10.22 -15.00
N ILE A 191 10.15 9.31 -15.31
CA ILE A 191 9.88 8.87 -16.68
C ILE A 191 8.99 9.96 -17.34
N ASP A 192 9.44 10.44 -18.50
CA ASP A 192 8.72 11.41 -19.33
C ASP A 192 7.67 10.76 -20.23
#